data_2198f8e1766834203ace4a0016711e11
#
_entry.id   2198f8e1766834203ace4a0016711e11
#
_cell.length_a   1.000
_cell.length_b   1.000
_cell.length_c   1.000
_cell.angle_alpha   90.00
_cell.angle_beta   90.00
_cell.angle_gamma   90.00
#
_symmetry.space_group_name_H-M   'P 1'
#
loop_
_entity.id
_entity.type
_entity.pdbx_description
1 polymer ?
#
loop_
_entity_poly.entity_id
_entity_poly.type
_entity_poly.pdbx_seq_one_letter_code
_entity_poly.pdbx_strand_id
1 'polypeptide(L)'
;MLIFSLPAAQSAGAEALKLPAIFGDNMVLQQQQAVPVWGWAAPGAKVTVKFAGQTKSTRADADGKWLVKLAKLKASAEPQTLVIEANETRILTNILVGEVWLGSGQSNMEKPIGKQPGQKPTFNAEQELAAANYPNIRIFKVEKMLSATPRIDLEKYHGWQECSSNALNSVSFSAAAYFFGREIHTNLNVPVGLIESSWGGTKIEPWTPPAGFQSVPSLANITTPDFGTNKIPNTAPTVLYNAMIAPIAGFAMRGALWYQGESNRGDTNYDLKMAALVGGWRKLWNEGSFPFYFVQIAPFKYIKDTTNYVADTDPLPLFWLQQSRAARRIKNTGMIVTTDLVDDLNDIHPRDKATVGHRLALLALDETYGKEVPSAGPAFEKLKIAGNKAVLEFEHTRGGLVSKDGQPLTWFTVAGADGKFVPAEAKIVGKETVEVSAASVEKPVAVHFAWHQLAQPNLFNGAGLPAEPFRTDK
;
A
#
# COMPACT_ATOMS: atom_id res chain seq x y z
N MET A 1 -67.38 -9.96 34.95
CA MET A 1 -66.12 -10.79 34.94
C MET A 1 -65.35 -10.46 33.68
N LEU A 2 -64.45 -9.48 33.72
CA LEU A 2 -63.66 -9.03 32.61
C LEU A 2 -62.37 -9.85 32.64
N ILE A 3 -62.16 -10.64 31.58
CA ILE A 3 -60.93 -11.43 31.37
C ILE A 3 -59.91 -10.52 30.63
N PHE A 4 -58.90 -10.04 31.36
CA PHE A 4 -57.72 -9.39 30.75
C PHE A 4 -56.85 -10.48 30.13
N SER A 5 -56.83 -10.54 28.82
CA SER A 5 -55.80 -11.30 28.08
C SER A 5 -54.50 -10.49 28.11
N LEU A 6 -53.46 -11.01 28.75
CA LEU A 6 -52.11 -10.56 28.65
C LEU A 6 -51.60 -10.80 27.21
N PRO A 7 -50.95 -9.82 26.54
CA PRO A 7 -50.31 -10.10 25.26
C PRO A 7 -49.15 -11.06 25.48
N ALA A 8 -49.14 -12.14 24.71
CA ALA A 8 -47.99 -13.05 24.63
C ALA A 8 -46.78 -12.22 24.21
N ALA A 9 -45.72 -12.23 25.02
CA ALA A 9 -44.44 -11.71 24.65
C ALA A 9 -43.96 -12.51 23.40
N GLN A 10 -43.89 -11.83 22.24
CA GLN A 10 -43.21 -12.38 21.11
C GLN A 10 -41.75 -12.63 21.54
N SER A 11 -41.35 -13.88 21.59
CA SER A 11 -39.95 -14.25 21.70
C SER A 11 -39.22 -13.63 20.51
N ALA A 12 -38.45 -12.56 20.74
CA ALA A 12 -37.49 -12.08 19.78
C ALA A 12 -36.63 -13.30 19.43
N GLY A 13 -36.73 -13.76 18.18
CA GLY A 13 -35.90 -14.87 17.68
C GLY A 13 -34.46 -14.57 18.02
N ALA A 14 -33.78 -15.51 18.69
CA ALA A 14 -32.38 -15.33 19.05
C ALA A 14 -31.62 -15.02 17.78
N GLU A 15 -31.07 -13.80 17.69
CA GLU A 15 -30.21 -13.46 16.53
C GLU A 15 -29.06 -14.45 16.47
N ALA A 16 -28.85 -15.04 15.25
CA ALA A 16 -27.83 -16.03 15.00
C ALA A 16 -26.42 -15.42 15.21
N LEU A 17 -25.48 -16.23 15.69
CA LEU A 17 -24.07 -15.87 15.79
C LEU A 17 -23.52 -15.57 14.40
N LYS A 18 -23.15 -14.31 14.13
CA LYS A 18 -22.62 -13.86 12.85
C LYS A 18 -21.19 -13.35 13.02
N LEU A 19 -20.33 -13.70 12.08
CA LEU A 19 -18.96 -13.19 11.97
C LEU A 19 -18.85 -12.30 10.73
N PRO A 20 -18.01 -11.25 10.74
CA PRO A 20 -17.63 -10.53 9.54
C PRO A 20 -17.00 -11.46 8.50
N ALA A 21 -17.20 -11.13 7.24
CA ALA A 21 -16.71 -11.89 6.09
C ALA A 21 -15.18 -12.11 6.06
N ILE A 22 -14.43 -11.22 6.73
CA ILE A 22 -12.97 -11.34 6.84
C ILE A 22 -12.52 -12.54 7.70
N PHE A 23 -13.40 -13.05 8.60
CA PHE A 23 -13.14 -14.27 9.35
C PHE A 23 -13.67 -15.48 8.59
N GLY A 24 -12.80 -16.40 8.25
CA GLY A 24 -13.15 -17.60 7.50
C GLY A 24 -12.11 -18.71 7.64
N ASP A 25 -12.44 -19.87 7.12
CA ASP A 25 -11.47 -20.95 6.96
C ASP A 25 -10.26 -20.46 6.16
N ASN A 26 -9.11 -21.08 6.37
CA ASN A 26 -7.84 -20.75 5.71
C ASN A 26 -7.23 -19.38 6.05
N MET A 27 -7.80 -18.57 6.93
CA MET A 27 -7.24 -17.26 7.25
C MET A 27 -5.88 -17.35 7.95
N VAL A 28 -5.12 -16.25 7.91
CA VAL A 28 -3.94 -16.04 8.75
C VAL A 28 -4.27 -15.00 9.80
N LEU A 29 -4.00 -15.30 11.07
CA LEU A 29 -4.08 -14.33 12.17
C LEU A 29 -2.71 -13.73 12.46
N GLN A 30 -2.68 -12.43 12.74
CA GLN A 30 -1.43 -11.69 12.97
C GLN A 30 -0.72 -12.17 14.24
N GLN A 31 0.59 -12.49 14.11
CA GLN A 31 1.44 -12.83 15.24
C GLN A 31 1.91 -11.60 16.05
N GLN A 32 2.40 -11.85 17.27
CA GLN A 32 3.13 -10.92 18.15
C GLN A 32 2.37 -9.66 18.60
N GLN A 33 1.08 -9.59 18.32
CA GLN A 33 0.19 -8.54 18.83
C GLN A 33 -1.14 -9.12 19.30
N ALA A 34 -1.97 -8.31 19.98
CA ALA A 34 -3.31 -8.72 20.35
C ALA A 34 -4.17 -8.88 19.10
N VAL A 35 -4.97 -9.95 19.05
CA VAL A 35 -5.83 -10.24 17.88
C VAL A 35 -7.30 -10.02 18.26
N PRO A 36 -7.93 -8.96 17.75
CA PRO A 36 -9.37 -8.76 17.89
C PRO A 36 -10.14 -9.83 17.09
N VAL A 37 -11.15 -10.42 17.72
CA VAL A 37 -12.16 -11.27 17.08
C VAL A 37 -13.52 -10.71 17.48
N TRP A 38 -14.37 -10.40 16.50
CA TRP A 38 -15.65 -9.73 16.74
C TRP A 38 -16.76 -10.26 15.85
N GLY A 39 -17.97 -9.88 16.18
CA GLY A 39 -19.15 -10.24 15.41
C GLY A 39 -20.43 -9.79 16.09
N TRP A 40 -21.50 -10.47 15.78
CA TRP A 40 -22.84 -10.20 16.30
C TRP A 40 -23.45 -11.48 16.89
N ALA A 41 -24.24 -11.32 17.93
CA ALA A 41 -25.01 -12.37 18.61
C ALA A 41 -26.24 -11.74 19.25
N ALA A 42 -27.11 -12.52 19.81
CA ALA A 42 -28.26 -11.98 20.58
C ALA A 42 -27.78 -11.01 21.67
N PRO A 43 -28.44 -9.85 21.88
CA PRO A 43 -28.09 -8.92 22.94
C PRO A 43 -27.93 -9.60 24.30
N GLY A 44 -26.84 -9.31 25.01
CA GLY A 44 -26.51 -9.91 26.31
C GLY A 44 -25.97 -11.35 26.25
N ALA A 45 -25.98 -12.00 25.09
CA ALA A 45 -25.46 -13.36 24.95
C ALA A 45 -23.97 -13.44 25.37
N LYS A 46 -23.62 -14.46 26.15
CA LYS A 46 -22.22 -14.77 26.44
C LYS A 46 -21.58 -15.36 25.19
N VAL A 47 -20.47 -14.78 24.74
CA VAL A 47 -19.68 -15.28 23.61
C VAL A 47 -18.33 -15.72 24.14
N THR A 48 -17.90 -16.93 23.77
CA THR A 48 -16.62 -17.51 24.13
C THR A 48 -15.83 -17.84 22.86
N VAL A 49 -14.60 -17.35 22.78
CA VAL A 49 -13.65 -17.59 21.67
C VAL A 49 -12.53 -18.47 22.19
N LYS A 50 -12.25 -19.58 21.49
CA LYS A 50 -11.19 -20.54 21.80
C LYS A 50 -10.22 -20.62 20.61
N PHE A 51 -8.95 -20.35 20.83
CA PHE A 51 -7.90 -20.43 19.80
C PHE A 51 -6.51 -20.55 20.42
N ALA A 52 -5.64 -21.38 19.85
CA ALA A 52 -4.23 -21.53 20.26
C ALA A 52 -4.03 -21.67 21.79
N GLY A 53 -4.84 -22.51 22.43
CA GLY A 53 -4.81 -22.74 23.89
C GLY A 53 -5.42 -21.61 24.72
N GLN A 54 -5.87 -20.53 24.12
CA GLN A 54 -6.56 -19.43 24.81
C GLN A 54 -8.08 -19.64 24.82
N THR A 55 -8.71 -19.28 25.92
CA THR A 55 -10.17 -19.18 26.03
C THR A 55 -10.51 -17.81 26.59
N LYS A 56 -11.26 -17.01 25.85
CA LYS A 56 -11.68 -15.66 26.21
C LYS A 56 -13.19 -15.53 26.04
N SER A 57 -13.83 -14.79 26.95
CA SER A 57 -15.28 -14.57 26.88
C SER A 57 -15.61 -13.10 27.01
N THR A 58 -16.75 -12.71 26.41
CA THR A 58 -17.36 -11.39 26.51
C THR A 58 -18.90 -11.57 26.51
N ARG A 59 -19.62 -10.45 26.56
CA ARG A 59 -21.08 -10.41 26.28
C ARG A 59 -21.34 -9.49 25.11
N ALA A 60 -22.29 -9.85 24.27
CA ALA A 60 -22.83 -8.95 23.25
C ALA A 60 -23.51 -7.75 23.93
N ASP A 61 -23.29 -6.56 23.38
CA ASP A 61 -23.94 -5.32 23.84
C ASP A 61 -25.41 -5.26 23.43
N ALA A 62 -26.06 -4.10 23.68
CA ALA A 62 -27.46 -3.90 23.36
C ALA A 62 -27.77 -3.96 21.85
N ASP A 63 -26.77 -3.67 21.00
CA ASP A 63 -26.81 -3.79 19.53
C ASP A 63 -26.43 -5.19 19.03
N GLY A 64 -26.21 -6.13 19.94
CA GLY A 64 -25.75 -7.48 19.62
C GLY A 64 -24.26 -7.58 19.25
N LYS A 65 -23.48 -6.51 19.29
CA LYS A 65 -22.05 -6.51 18.96
C LYS A 65 -21.22 -7.10 20.08
N TRP A 66 -20.22 -7.88 19.73
CA TRP A 66 -19.26 -8.41 20.69
C TRP A 66 -17.83 -8.31 20.15
N LEU A 67 -16.86 -8.18 21.04
CA LEU A 67 -15.43 -8.15 20.77
C LEU A 67 -14.69 -8.93 21.84
N VAL A 68 -13.81 -9.83 21.40
CA VAL A 68 -12.80 -10.51 22.22
C VAL A 68 -11.41 -10.14 21.70
N LYS A 69 -10.45 -9.90 22.57
CA LYS A 69 -9.04 -9.75 22.20
C LYS A 69 -8.24 -10.96 22.69
N LEU A 70 -7.78 -11.78 21.75
CA LEU A 70 -6.80 -12.81 22.05
C LEU A 70 -5.47 -12.15 22.41
N ALA A 71 -4.72 -12.74 23.32
CA ALA A 71 -3.36 -12.31 23.61
C ALA A 71 -2.43 -12.61 22.41
N LYS A 72 -1.23 -12.04 22.43
CA LYS A 72 -0.21 -12.23 21.38
C LYS A 72 -0.06 -13.70 21.00
N LEU A 73 -0.15 -13.97 19.71
CA LEU A 73 0.03 -15.29 19.12
C LEU A 73 1.48 -15.50 18.70
N LYS A 74 1.95 -16.74 18.76
CA LYS A 74 3.23 -17.17 18.17
C LYS A 74 2.98 -17.70 16.76
N ALA A 75 3.85 -17.38 15.80
CA ALA A 75 3.76 -17.91 14.43
C ALA A 75 3.65 -19.44 14.44
N SER A 76 2.77 -19.96 13.59
CA SER A 76 2.57 -21.39 13.39
C SER A 76 2.06 -21.67 11.98
N ALA A 77 2.74 -22.55 11.26
CA ALA A 77 2.30 -23.12 9.99
C ALA A 77 1.42 -24.38 10.20
N GLU A 78 1.29 -24.85 11.45
CA GLU A 78 0.37 -25.94 11.78
C GLU A 78 -1.06 -25.41 11.76
N PRO A 79 -1.97 -26.01 10.98
CA PRO A 79 -3.37 -25.63 10.92
C PRO A 79 -4.07 -25.75 12.28
N GLN A 80 -4.75 -24.71 12.69
CA GLN A 80 -5.47 -24.63 13.95
C GLN A 80 -6.96 -24.37 13.71
N THR A 81 -7.76 -24.58 14.76
CA THR A 81 -9.21 -24.36 14.73
C THR A 81 -9.58 -23.21 15.66
N LEU A 82 -10.33 -22.24 15.15
CA LEU A 82 -10.95 -21.17 15.93
C LEU A 82 -12.40 -21.56 16.20
N VAL A 83 -12.77 -21.64 17.50
CA VAL A 83 -14.11 -22.00 17.92
C VAL A 83 -14.74 -20.77 18.60
N ILE A 84 -15.93 -20.38 18.15
CA ILE A 84 -16.73 -19.29 18.73
C ILE A 84 -18.06 -19.90 19.19
N GLU A 85 -18.30 -19.81 20.49
CA GLU A 85 -19.51 -20.35 21.14
C GLU A 85 -20.38 -19.23 21.67
N ALA A 86 -21.65 -19.25 21.34
CA ALA A 86 -22.71 -18.42 21.91
C ALA A 86 -23.99 -19.27 22.04
N ASN A 87 -25.14 -18.81 21.53
CA ASN A 87 -26.34 -19.63 21.41
C ASN A 87 -26.18 -20.78 20.39
N GLU A 88 -25.24 -20.60 19.47
CA GLU A 88 -24.77 -21.62 18.52
C GLU A 88 -23.23 -21.59 18.48
N THR A 89 -22.63 -22.56 17.81
CA THR A 89 -21.20 -22.68 17.67
C THR A 89 -20.79 -22.44 16.21
N ARG A 90 -19.78 -21.58 16.01
CA ARG A 90 -19.05 -21.41 14.74
C ARG A 90 -17.66 -21.98 14.88
N ILE A 91 -17.27 -22.79 13.91
CA ILE A 91 -15.95 -23.42 13.85
C ILE A 91 -15.31 -23.00 12.54
N LEU A 92 -14.15 -22.36 12.64
CA LEU A 92 -13.31 -22.01 11.49
C LEU A 92 -12.04 -22.84 11.54
N THR A 93 -11.68 -23.42 10.40
CA THR A 93 -10.62 -24.42 10.31
C THR A 93 -9.45 -23.94 9.44
N ASN A 94 -8.34 -24.69 9.50
CA ASN A 94 -7.13 -24.41 8.72
C ASN A 94 -6.57 -22.98 8.93
N ILE A 95 -6.65 -22.50 10.18
CA ILE A 95 -6.16 -21.17 10.56
C ILE A 95 -4.66 -21.25 10.83
N LEU A 96 -3.89 -20.37 10.19
CA LEU A 96 -2.47 -20.20 10.44
C LEU A 96 -2.22 -18.93 11.27
N VAL A 97 -1.03 -18.84 11.86
CA VAL A 97 -0.57 -17.63 12.57
C VAL A 97 0.71 -17.13 11.91
N GLY A 98 0.74 -15.88 11.49
CA GLY A 98 1.89 -15.32 10.79
C GLY A 98 1.79 -13.81 10.60
N GLU A 99 2.23 -13.32 9.47
CA GLU A 99 2.22 -11.89 9.13
C GLU A 99 1.04 -11.57 8.20
N VAL A 100 0.24 -10.56 8.54
CA VAL A 100 -0.89 -10.11 7.72
C VAL A 100 -0.59 -8.74 7.14
N TRP A 101 -0.75 -8.59 5.84
CA TRP A 101 -0.52 -7.33 5.12
C TRP A 101 -1.70 -6.98 4.23
N LEU A 102 -2.06 -5.68 4.22
CA LEU A 102 -3.10 -5.14 3.34
C LEU A 102 -2.45 -4.47 2.12
N GLY A 103 -2.72 -4.97 0.91
CA GLY A 103 -2.39 -4.31 -0.36
C GLY A 103 -3.57 -3.49 -0.85
N SER A 104 -3.37 -2.17 -1.07
CA SER A 104 -4.43 -1.30 -1.56
C SER A 104 -3.91 -0.22 -2.52
N GLY A 105 -4.81 0.44 -3.23
CA GLY A 105 -4.47 1.46 -4.22
C GLY A 105 -5.29 1.38 -5.50
N GLN A 106 -4.65 1.71 -6.64
CA GLN A 106 -5.32 1.70 -7.93
C GLN A 106 -4.81 0.58 -8.87
N SER A 107 -4.94 0.74 -10.17
CA SER A 107 -4.68 -0.30 -11.17
C SER A 107 -3.30 -0.96 -11.09
N ASN A 108 -2.27 -0.26 -10.68
CA ASN A 108 -0.93 -0.82 -10.50
C ASN A 108 -0.81 -1.74 -9.27
N MET A 109 -1.63 -1.55 -8.22
CA MET A 109 -1.82 -2.53 -7.15
C MET A 109 -2.76 -3.66 -7.61
N GLU A 110 -3.85 -3.34 -8.29
CA GLU A 110 -4.85 -4.31 -8.77
C GLU A 110 -4.31 -5.29 -9.81
N LYS A 111 -3.28 -4.90 -10.57
CA LYS A 111 -2.72 -5.68 -11.69
C LYS A 111 -2.34 -7.10 -11.28
N PRO A 112 -2.98 -8.15 -11.87
CA PRO A 112 -2.63 -9.54 -11.62
C PRO A 112 -1.35 -9.95 -12.37
N ILE A 113 -0.86 -11.16 -12.09
CA ILE A 113 0.29 -11.74 -12.81
C ILE A 113 -0.10 -12.02 -14.26
N GLY A 114 -1.23 -12.66 -14.47
CA GLY A 114 -1.74 -13.09 -15.78
C GLY A 114 -2.31 -11.94 -16.62
N LYS A 115 -2.97 -12.32 -17.70
CA LYS A 115 -3.64 -11.38 -18.60
C LYS A 115 -4.85 -10.74 -17.94
N GLN A 116 -5.02 -9.43 -18.18
CA GLN A 116 -6.20 -8.66 -17.83
C GLN A 116 -6.62 -7.81 -19.03
N PRO A 117 -7.92 -7.60 -19.28
CA PRO A 117 -8.37 -6.75 -20.37
C PRO A 117 -7.69 -5.38 -20.36
N GLY A 118 -7.11 -4.96 -21.49
CA GLY A 118 -6.44 -3.67 -21.64
C GLY A 118 -5.06 -3.57 -21.00
N GLN A 119 -4.49 -4.64 -20.43
CA GLN A 119 -3.17 -4.64 -19.83
C GLN A 119 -2.34 -5.85 -20.29
N LYS A 120 -1.04 -5.63 -20.53
CA LYS A 120 -0.07 -6.71 -20.76
C LYS A 120 0.13 -7.51 -19.46
N PRO A 121 0.39 -8.84 -19.50
CA PRO A 121 0.75 -9.61 -18.29
C PRO A 121 2.07 -9.12 -17.70
N THR A 122 2.36 -9.49 -16.45
CA THR A 122 3.67 -9.25 -15.85
C THR A 122 4.78 -9.99 -16.63
N PHE A 123 6.04 -9.63 -16.39
CA PHE A 123 7.14 -10.43 -16.93
C PHE A 123 7.08 -11.86 -16.37
N ASN A 124 7.42 -12.84 -17.20
CA ASN A 124 7.45 -14.26 -16.85
C ASN A 124 6.13 -14.80 -16.24
N ALA A 125 4.98 -14.22 -16.63
CA ALA A 125 3.69 -14.51 -16.01
C ALA A 125 3.33 -16.02 -16.00
N GLU A 126 3.60 -16.74 -17.08
CA GLU A 126 3.29 -18.18 -17.17
C GLU A 126 4.16 -18.99 -16.21
N GLN A 127 5.46 -18.69 -16.15
CA GLN A 127 6.41 -19.35 -15.25
C GLN A 127 6.09 -19.04 -13.78
N GLU A 128 5.79 -17.78 -13.47
CA GLU A 128 5.45 -17.33 -12.11
C GLU A 128 4.16 -17.97 -11.61
N LEU A 129 3.15 -18.06 -12.47
CA LEU A 129 1.90 -18.75 -12.14
C LEU A 129 2.11 -20.25 -11.98
N ALA A 130 2.84 -20.90 -12.89
CA ALA A 130 3.12 -22.33 -12.80
C ALA A 130 3.90 -22.70 -11.52
N ALA A 131 4.79 -21.82 -11.05
CA ALA A 131 5.56 -21.99 -9.82
C ALA A 131 4.78 -21.63 -8.55
N ALA A 132 3.62 -20.99 -8.65
CA ALA A 132 2.85 -20.53 -7.51
C ALA A 132 2.17 -21.68 -6.77
N ASN A 133 2.87 -22.20 -5.76
CA ASN A 133 2.39 -23.23 -4.84
C ASN A 133 2.94 -22.95 -3.44
N TYR A 134 2.26 -22.06 -2.70
CA TYR A 134 2.66 -21.60 -1.37
C TYR A 134 1.50 -21.76 -0.39
N PRO A 135 1.23 -22.97 0.14
CA PRO A 135 0.08 -23.21 1.02
C PRO A 135 0.12 -22.40 2.32
N ASN A 136 1.29 -21.94 2.74
CA ASN A 136 1.45 -21.06 3.90
C ASN A 136 1.29 -19.56 3.58
N ILE A 137 1.10 -19.20 2.32
CA ILE A 137 0.60 -17.89 1.94
C ILE A 137 -0.90 -17.99 1.69
N ARG A 138 -1.67 -17.11 2.28
CA ARG A 138 -3.13 -17.08 2.12
C ARG A 138 -3.53 -15.74 1.53
N ILE A 139 -4.46 -15.76 0.60
CA ILE A 139 -4.92 -14.57 -0.11
C ILE A 139 -6.41 -14.35 0.16
N PHE A 140 -6.79 -13.10 0.37
CA PHE A 140 -8.17 -12.64 0.51
C PHE A 140 -8.37 -11.42 -0.39
N LYS A 141 -9.44 -11.37 -1.16
CA LYS A 141 -9.71 -10.24 -2.05
C LYS A 141 -11.05 -9.59 -1.76
N VAL A 142 -11.03 -8.28 -1.51
CA VAL A 142 -12.21 -7.44 -1.43
C VAL A 142 -12.65 -7.05 -2.83
N GLU A 143 -13.90 -7.31 -3.18
CA GLU A 143 -14.47 -6.93 -4.47
C GLU A 143 -14.90 -5.46 -4.51
N LYS A 144 -14.92 -4.90 -5.72
CA LYS A 144 -15.25 -3.48 -5.97
C LYS A 144 -16.66 -3.14 -5.55
N MET A 145 -16.77 -2.20 -4.61
CA MET A 145 -18.04 -1.73 -4.11
C MET A 145 -17.96 -0.27 -3.68
N LEU A 146 -19.09 0.43 -3.74
CA LEU A 146 -19.23 1.82 -3.31
C LEU A 146 -20.28 1.92 -2.22
N SER A 147 -20.05 2.81 -1.26
CA SER A 147 -21.05 3.14 -0.25
C SER A 147 -20.94 4.61 0.17
N ALA A 148 -22.08 5.26 0.34
CA ALA A 148 -22.16 6.61 0.93
C ALA A 148 -21.82 6.62 2.42
N THR A 149 -22.03 5.50 3.10
CA THR A 149 -21.78 5.34 4.55
C THR A 149 -20.91 4.12 4.83
N PRO A 150 -20.16 4.11 5.94
CA PRO A 150 -19.33 2.96 6.30
C PRO A 150 -20.17 1.70 6.44
N ARG A 151 -19.78 0.63 5.75
CA ARG A 151 -20.36 -0.70 5.88
C ARG A 151 -19.78 -1.40 7.09
N ILE A 152 -20.61 -2.21 7.73
CA ILE A 152 -20.20 -3.00 8.89
C ILE A 152 -19.59 -4.36 8.50
N ASP A 153 -19.84 -4.82 7.25
CA ASP A 153 -19.36 -6.08 6.71
C ASP A 153 -19.21 -5.98 5.19
N LEU A 154 -18.43 -6.87 4.60
CA LEU A 154 -18.26 -6.99 3.15
C LEU A 154 -19.48 -7.67 2.52
N GLU A 155 -19.97 -7.12 1.42
CA GLU A 155 -21.06 -7.74 0.63
C GLU A 155 -20.52 -8.59 -0.51
N LYS A 156 -19.31 -8.24 -1.03
CA LYS A 156 -18.66 -8.94 -2.13
C LYS A 156 -17.18 -9.13 -1.85
N TYR A 157 -16.72 -10.35 -1.90
CA TYR A 157 -15.32 -10.71 -1.62
C TYR A 157 -15.02 -12.13 -2.11
N HIS A 158 -13.73 -12.42 -2.28
CA HIS A 158 -13.22 -13.78 -2.33
C HIS A 158 -12.59 -14.10 -0.98
N GLY A 159 -13.13 -15.09 -0.29
CA GLY A 159 -12.64 -15.55 1.02
C GLY A 159 -11.20 -16.05 0.98
N TRP A 160 -10.64 -16.32 2.14
CA TRP A 160 -9.27 -16.80 2.28
C TRP A 160 -9.02 -18.10 1.51
N GLN A 161 -7.99 -18.10 0.68
CA GLN A 161 -7.56 -19.23 -0.13
C GLN A 161 -6.07 -19.50 0.06
N GLU A 162 -5.66 -20.75 -0.03
CA GLU A 162 -4.25 -21.11 -0.17
C GLU A 162 -3.71 -20.57 -1.48
N CYS A 163 -2.52 -19.95 -1.41
CA CYS A 163 -1.90 -19.37 -2.60
C CYS A 163 -1.45 -20.49 -3.56
N SER A 164 -2.09 -20.53 -4.70
CA SER A 164 -1.80 -21.43 -5.80
C SER A 164 -2.00 -20.72 -7.14
N SER A 165 -1.52 -21.31 -8.22
CA SER A 165 -1.76 -20.82 -9.58
C SER A 165 -3.26 -20.57 -9.84
N ASN A 166 -4.09 -21.54 -9.46
CA ASN A 166 -5.54 -21.45 -9.64
C ASN A 166 -6.14 -20.32 -8.79
N ALA A 167 -5.76 -20.20 -7.52
CA ALA A 167 -6.29 -19.16 -6.64
C ALA A 167 -5.91 -17.76 -7.14
N LEU A 168 -4.63 -17.52 -7.50
CA LEU A 168 -4.17 -16.24 -8.03
C LEU A 168 -4.89 -15.83 -9.32
N ASN A 169 -5.13 -16.79 -10.23
CA ASN A 169 -5.83 -16.51 -11.49
C ASN A 169 -7.33 -16.31 -11.30
N SER A 170 -8.00 -17.17 -10.52
CA SER A 170 -9.46 -17.16 -10.38
C SER A 170 -9.99 -15.86 -9.79
N VAL A 171 -9.23 -15.25 -8.86
CA VAL A 171 -9.60 -13.98 -8.25
C VAL A 171 -8.83 -12.78 -8.86
N SER A 172 -7.95 -13.01 -9.85
CA SER A 172 -7.09 -11.97 -10.43
C SER A 172 -6.36 -11.20 -9.32
N PHE A 173 -5.62 -11.90 -8.45
CA PHE A 173 -4.99 -11.32 -7.27
C PHE A 173 -3.80 -10.43 -7.63
N SER A 174 -3.56 -9.37 -6.85
CA SER A 174 -2.45 -8.42 -7.00
C SER A 174 -1.09 -9.08 -7.15
N ALA A 175 -0.41 -8.86 -8.27
CA ALA A 175 0.95 -9.34 -8.49
C ALA A 175 1.94 -8.68 -7.51
N ALA A 176 1.82 -7.38 -7.28
CA ALA A 176 2.71 -6.65 -6.36
C ALA A 176 2.59 -7.20 -4.92
N ALA A 177 1.37 -7.42 -4.44
CA ALA A 177 1.14 -8.00 -3.11
C ALA A 177 1.61 -9.46 -3.03
N TYR A 178 1.38 -10.27 -4.08
CA TYR A 178 1.86 -11.65 -4.14
C TYR A 178 3.39 -11.74 -4.06
N PHE A 179 4.11 -11.00 -4.91
CA PHE A 179 5.58 -11.02 -4.89
C PHE A 179 6.14 -10.52 -3.57
N PHE A 180 5.55 -9.47 -2.98
CA PHE A 180 5.89 -9.03 -1.64
C PHE A 180 5.69 -10.15 -0.60
N GLY A 181 4.51 -10.77 -0.57
CA GLY A 181 4.19 -11.81 0.41
C GLY A 181 5.07 -13.05 0.26
N ARG A 182 5.44 -13.42 -0.97
CA ARG A 182 6.38 -14.51 -1.24
C ARG A 182 7.76 -14.22 -0.65
N GLU A 183 8.28 -13.02 -0.84
CA GLU A 183 9.58 -12.59 -0.26
C GLU A 183 9.53 -12.59 1.27
N ILE A 184 8.46 -12.05 1.89
CA ILE A 184 8.29 -12.05 3.34
C ILE A 184 8.22 -13.49 3.88
N HIS A 185 7.42 -14.36 3.24
CA HIS A 185 7.32 -15.78 3.61
C HIS A 185 8.67 -16.47 3.56
N THR A 186 9.40 -16.30 2.45
CA THR A 186 10.70 -16.94 2.25
C THR A 186 11.75 -16.48 3.24
N ASN A 187 11.82 -15.16 3.51
CA ASN A 187 12.87 -14.60 4.38
C ASN A 187 12.59 -14.77 5.88
N LEU A 188 11.33 -14.83 6.30
CA LEU A 188 10.95 -14.98 7.69
C LEU A 188 10.58 -16.42 8.07
N ASN A 189 10.30 -17.26 7.10
CA ASN A 189 9.81 -18.63 7.27
C ASN A 189 8.58 -18.71 8.19
N VAL A 190 7.61 -17.81 7.97
CA VAL A 190 6.33 -17.76 8.69
C VAL A 190 5.16 -17.72 7.69
N PRO A 191 3.96 -18.14 8.09
CA PRO A 191 2.76 -17.92 7.26
C PRO A 191 2.53 -16.45 6.95
N VAL A 192 1.95 -16.17 5.78
CA VAL A 192 1.63 -14.80 5.35
C VAL A 192 0.19 -14.74 4.85
N GLY A 193 -0.58 -13.82 5.42
CA GLY A 193 -1.92 -13.45 4.95
C GLY A 193 -1.86 -12.16 4.15
N LEU A 194 -2.36 -12.20 2.92
CA LEU A 194 -2.43 -11.04 2.03
C LEU A 194 -3.88 -10.67 1.79
N ILE A 195 -4.25 -9.46 2.16
CA ILE A 195 -5.56 -8.88 1.88
C ILE A 195 -5.38 -7.89 0.74
N GLU A 196 -6.14 -8.05 -0.35
CA GLU A 196 -6.18 -7.08 -1.44
C GLU A 196 -7.50 -6.31 -1.42
N SER A 197 -7.39 -4.97 -1.43
CA SER A 197 -8.51 -4.04 -1.57
C SER A 197 -8.10 -2.89 -2.47
N SER A 198 -8.29 -3.03 -3.79
CA SER A 198 -7.80 -2.09 -4.80
C SER A 198 -8.82 -1.85 -5.90
N TRP A 199 -8.73 -0.68 -6.58
CA TRP A 199 -9.60 -0.36 -7.72
C TRP A 199 -8.91 0.60 -8.71
N GLY A 200 -8.71 0.14 -9.93
CA GLY A 200 -8.07 0.91 -11.00
C GLY A 200 -8.73 2.25 -11.32
N GLY A 201 -7.91 3.26 -11.63
CA GLY A 201 -8.37 4.60 -12.01
C GLY A 201 -8.88 5.46 -10.84
N THR A 202 -8.74 5.04 -9.59
CA THR A 202 -9.25 5.79 -8.44
C THR A 202 -8.21 6.75 -7.87
N LYS A 203 -8.68 7.88 -7.35
CA LYS A 203 -7.91 8.84 -6.58
C LYS A 203 -7.73 8.36 -5.13
N ILE A 204 -6.89 9.06 -4.35
CA ILE A 204 -6.65 8.77 -2.92
C ILE A 204 -7.86 9.15 -2.05
N GLU A 205 -8.60 10.21 -2.40
CA GLU A 205 -9.69 10.74 -1.59
C GLU A 205 -10.81 9.73 -1.33
N PRO A 206 -11.27 8.90 -2.28
CA PRO A 206 -12.23 7.83 -2.03
C PRO A 206 -11.82 6.81 -0.96
N TRP A 207 -10.52 6.59 -0.77
CA TRP A 207 -9.96 5.62 0.18
C TRP A 207 -9.70 6.21 1.58
N THR A 208 -9.79 7.53 1.70
CA THR A 208 -9.46 8.25 2.93
C THR A 208 -10.70 8.35 3.82
N PRO A 209 -10.64 7.92 5.10
CA PRO A 209 -11.75 8.07 6.03
C PRO A 209 -11.97 9.54 6.41
N PRO A 210 -13.20 9.95 6.79
CA PRO A 210 -13.48 11.33 7.22
C PRO A 210 -12.55 11.83 8.32
N ALA A 211 -12.26 10.98 9.32
CA ALA A 211 -11.34 11.32 10.41
C ALA A 211 -9.90 11.60 9.95
N GLY A 212 -9.48 11.05 8.81
CA GLY A 212 -8.21 11.35 8.17
C GLY A 212 -8.20 12.76 7.60
N PHE A 213 -9.19 13.16 6.83
CA PHE A 213 -9.31 14.55 6.33
C PHE A 213 -9.36 15.56 7.45
N GLN A 214 -10.17 15.30 8.49
CA GLN A 214 -10.29 16.18 9.67
C GLN A 214 -8.96 16.37 10.42
N SER A 215 -8.05 15.41 10.36
CA SER A 215 -6.74 15.49 11.01
C SER A 215 -5.75 16.42 10.31
N VAL A 216 -6.04 16.85 9.06
CA VAL A 216 -5.19 17.72 8.25
C VAL A 216 -5.96 19.03 7.97
N PRO A 217 -5.57 20.18 8.58
CA PRO A 217 -6.38 21.40 8.55
C PRO A 217 -6.79 21.86 7.15
N SER A 218 -5.89 21.77 6.16
CA SER A 218 -6.16 22.17 4.77
C SER A 218 -7.11 21.22 4.02
N LEU A 219 -7.38 20.04 4.55
CA LEU A 219 -8.26 19.01 3.95
C LEU A 219 -9.54 18.80 4.77
N ALA A 220 -9.69 19.46 5.93
CA ALA A 220 -10.79 19.22 6.88
C ALA A 220 -12.19 19.44 6.29
N ASN A 221 -12.30 20.24 5.24
CA ASN A 221 -13.58 20.51 4.55
C ASN A 221 -13.95 19.44 3.53
N ILE A 222 -13.08 18.45 3.27
CA ILE A 222 -13.41 17.35 2.36
C ILE A 222 -14.34 16.40 3.10
N THR A 223 -15.57 16.26 2.58
CA THR A 223 -16.62 15.41 3.16
C THR A 223 -17.20 14.47 2.11
N THR A 224 -17.84 13.41 2.54
CA THR A 224 -18.65 12.57 1.67
C THR A 224 -19.87 13.38 1.20
N PRO A 225 -20.09 13.53 -0.12
CA PRO A 225 -21.29 14.18 -0.61
C PRO A 225 -22.55 13.40 -0.25
N ASP A 226 -23.69 14.11 -0.11
CA ASP A 226 -24.98 13.47 -0.10
C ASP A 226 -25.36 13.12 -1.54
N PHE A 227 -25.55 11.86 -1.83
CA PHE A 227 -25.91 11.37 -3.16
C PHE A 227 -27.43 11.25 -3.38
N GLY A 228 -28.24 11.29 -2.32
CA GLY A 228 -29.68 11.02 -2.40
C GLY A 228 -29.94 9.71 -3.15
N THR A 229 -30.69 9.78 -4.28
CA THR A 229 -30.96 8.64 -5.18
C THR A 229 -29.95 8.54 -6.36
N ASN A 230 -28.96 9.43 -6.45
CA ASN A 230 -28.02 9.44 -7.55
C ASN A 230 -26.98 8.33 -7.44
N LYS A 231 -26.42 7.94 -8.59
CA LYS A 231 -25.32 6.99 -8.65
C LYS A 231 -24.08 7.56 -7.95
N ILE A 232 -23.50 6.77 -7.04
CA ILE A 232 -22.27 7.11 -6.34
C ILE A 232 -21.08 7.00 -7.35
N PRO A 233 -20.31 8.08 -7.59
CA PRO A 233 -19.10 7.99 -8.40
C PRO A 233 -17.93 7.44 -7.57
N ASN A 234 -17.09 6.59 -8.16
CA ASN A 234 -15.90 6.04 -7.47
C ASN A 234 -14.79 7.07 -7.24
N THR A 235 -14.98 8.31 -7.69
CA THR A 235 -14.07 9.45 -7.45
C THR A 235 -14.47 10.29 -6.25
N ALA A 236 -15.66 10.07 -5.69
CA ALA A 236 -16.13 10.83 -4.54
C ALA A 236 -15.33 10.47 -3.27
N PRO A 237 -15.07 11.44 -2.39
CA PRO A 237 -14.36 11.19 -1.14
C PRO A 237 -15.03 10.10 -0.30
N THR A 238 -14.25 9.27 0.35
CA THR A 238 -14.62 8.24 1.34
C THR A 238 -15.41 7.02 0.83
N VAL A 239 -15.95 7.03 -0.38
CA VAL A 239 -16.91 5.98 -0.83
C VAL A 239 -16.28 4.58 -0.96
N LEU A 240 -15.00 4.50 -1.26
CA LEU A 240 -14.24 3.23 -1.28
C LEU A 240 -13.82 2.83 0.14
N TYR A 241 -13.38 3.78 0.95
CA TYR A 241 -13.17 3.54 2.37
C TYR A 241 -14.44 2.93 3.01
N ASN A 242 -15.60 3.53 2.77
CA ASN A 242 -16.88 3.09 3.36
C ASN A 242 -17.21 1.63 3.00
N ALA A 243 -16.93 1.19 1.79
CA ALA A 243 -17.34 -0.12 1.27
C ALA A 243 -16.26 -1.19 1.33
N MET A 244 -14.97 -0.81 1.21
CA MET A 244 -13.89 -1.74 0.93
C MET A 244 -12.80 -1.74 2.02
N ILE A 245 -12.77 -0.75 2.91
CA ILE A 245 -11.79 -0.63 4.00
C ILE A 245 -12.47 -0.73 5.37
N ALA A 246 -13.53 0.04 5.60
CA ALA A 246 -14.23 0.03 6.89
C ALA A 246 -14.69 -1.38 7.33
N PRO A 247 -15.21 -2.24 6.43
CA PRO A 247 -15.67 -3.58 6.81
C PRO A 247 -14.57 -4.54 7.30
N ILE A 248 -13.31 -4.31 6.92
CA ILE A 248 -12.16 -5.13 7.31
C ILE A 248 -11.33 -4.50 8.42
N ALA A 249 -11.69 -3.27 8.81
CA ALA A 249 -10.95 -2.55 9.84
C ALA A 249 -11.01 -3.26 11.19
N GLY A 250 -9.88 -3.29 11.88
CA GLY A 250 -9.74 -4.02 13.14
C GLY A 250 -9.31 -5.48 12.97
N PHE A 251 -9.30 -6.06 11.77
CA PHE A 251 -8.60 -7.31 11.53
C PHE A 251 -7.10 -7.06 11.69
N ALA A 252 -6.48 -7.72 12.69
CA ALA A 252 -5.12 -7.43 13.06
C ALA A 252 -4.16 -7.65 11.89
N MET A 253 -3.31 -6.66 11.60
CA MET A 253 -2.35 -6.72 10.51
C MET A 253 -0.99 -6.14 10.92
N ARG A 254 0.08 -6.55 10.23
CA ARG A 254 1.40 -5.96 10.40
C ARG A 254 1.46 -4.56 9.81
N GLY A 255 0.95 -4.37 8.61
CA GLY A 255 1.03 -3.10 7.91
C GLY A 255 0.27 -3.08 6.59
N ALA A 256 0.42 -1.98 5.86
CA ALA A 256 -0.22 -1.77 4.58
C ALA A 256 0.78 -1.42 3.47
N LEU A 257 0.46 -1.86 2.26
CA LEU A 257 1.12 -1.53 1.00
C LEU A 257 0.19 -0.66 0.17
N TRP A 258 0.71 0.43 -0.38
CA TRP A 258 -0.07 1.37 -1.17
C TRP A 258 0.56 1.62 -2.54
N TYR A 259 -0.18 1.37 -3.62
CA TYR A 259 0.28 1.67 -4.97
C TYR A 259 -0.77 2.48 -5.72
N GLN A 260 -0.63 3.81 -5.65
CA GLN A 260 -1.58 4.77 -6.22
C GLN A 260 -0.87 6.12 -6.43
N GLY A 261 -1.35 6.93 -7.34
CA GLY A 261 -0.87 8.29 -7.57
C GLY A 261 -1.22 8.81 -8.95
N GLU A 262 -1.30 7.96 -9.95
CA GLU A 262 -1.50 8.32 -11.36
C GLU A 262 -2.76 9.16 -11.57
N SER A 263 -3.84 8.84 -10.84
CA SER A 263 -5.10 9.60 -10.87
C SER A 263 -5.05 10.94 -10.12
N ASN A 264 -4.01 11.17 -9.30
CA ASN A 264 -3.76 12.41 -8.56
C ASN A 264 -2.57 13.21 -9.10
N ARG A 265 -1.96 12.82 -10.20
CA ARG A 265 -0.69 13.38 -10.73
C ARG A 265 -0.63 14.91 -10.79
N GLY A 266 -1.75 15.59 -10.98
CA GLY A 266 -1.81 17.07 -11.00
C GLY A 266 -1.93 17.72 -9.61
N ASP A 267 -1.99 16.94 -8.53
CA ASP A 267 -2.16 17.47 -7.18
C ASP A 267 -0.85 18.06 -6.65
N THR A 268 -0.94 19.21 -6.01
CA THR A 268 0.19 19.89 -5.37
C THR A 268 0.29 19.62 -3.88
N ASN A 269 -0.64 18.86 -3.31
CA ASN A 269 -0.76 18.57 -1.88
C ASN A 269 -0.98 17.06 -1.61
N TYR A 270 -0.44 16.20 -2.47
CA TYR A 270 -0.60 14.75 -2.32
C TYR A 270 0.07 14.23 -1.03
N ASP A 271 1.16 14.84 -0.58
CA ASP A 271 1.80 14.53 0.71
C ASP A 271 0.85 14.73 1.90
N LEU A 272 0.02 15.78 1.87
CA LEU A 272 -1.00 16.01 2.89
C LEU A 272 -2.16 15.01 2.78
N LYS A 273 -2.56 14.62 1.56
CA LYS A 273 -3.56 13.58 1.34
C LYS A 273 -3.06 12.21 1.80
N MET A 274 -1.78 11.89 1.59
CA MET A 274 -1.15 10.69 2.15
C MET A 274 -1.16 10.72 3.69
N ALA A 275 -0.88 11.87 4.31
CA ALA A 275 -0.96 12.00 5.77
C ALA A 275 -2.38 11.77 6.28
N ALA A 276 -3.40 12.27 5.57
CA ALA A 276 -4.80 12.04 5.90
C ALA A 276 -5.18 10.54 5.76
N LEU A 277 -4.78 9.89 4.66
CA LEU A 277 -5.03 8.46 4.45
C LEU A 277 -4.41 7.62 5.55
N VAL A 278 -3.08 7.74 5.74
CA VAL A 278 -2.30 6.95 6.70
C VAL A 278 -2.77 7.19 8.13
N GLY A 279 -2.92 8.46 8.52
CA GLY A 279 -3.42 8.84 9.85
C GLY A 279 -4.83 8.33 10.10
N GLY A 280 -5.70 8.43 9.11
CA GLY A 280 -7.07 7.95 9.16
C GLY A 280 -7.16 6.43 9.32
N TRP A 281 -6.38 5.67 8.55
CA TRP A 281 -6.35 4.20 8.68
C TRP A 281 -5.75 3.77 10.03
N ARG A 282 -4.65 4.38 10.48
CA ARG A 282 -4.07 4.08 11.80
C ARG A 282 -5.04 4.34 12.95
N LYS A 283 -5.81 5.42 12.86
CA LYS A 283 -6.87 5.71 13.83
C LYS A 283 -7.99 4.65 13.79
N LEU A 284 -8.36 4.21 12.57
CA LEU A 284 -9.42 3.22 12.38
C LEU A 284 -9.03 1.84 12.93
N TRP A 285 -7.82 1.36 12.64
CA TRP A 285 -7.31 0.07 13.15
C TRP A 285 -7.00 0.09 14.63
N ASN A 286 -6.63 1.26 15.17
CA ASN A 286 -6.26 1.42 16.59
C ASN A 286 -5.12 0.48 17.02
N GLU A 287 -4.18 0.21 16.12
CA GLU A 287 -3.00 -0.62 16.32
C GLU A 287 -1.70 0.20 16.36
N GLY A 288 -1.81 1.50 16.68
CA GLY A 288 -0.68 2.42 16.71
C GLY A 288 -0.19 2.83 15.31
N SER A 289 1.09 3.17 15.24
CA SER A 289 1.73 3.61 14.00
C SER A 289 2.24 2.39 13.22
N PHE A 290 1.36 1.55 12.70
CA PHE A 290 1.75 0.41 11.89
C PHE A 290 2.48 0.84 10.59
N PRO A 291 3.39 0.02 10.04
CA PRO A 291 4.11 0.28 8.79
C PRO A 291 3.17 0.55 7.61
N PHE A 292 3.47 1.59 6.84
CA PHE A 292 2.73 1.92 5.64
C PHE A 292 3.72 2.21 4.50
N TYR A 293 3.92 1.24 3.61
CA TYR A 293 4.90 1.32 2.54
C TYR A 293 4.22 1.58 1.20
N PHE A 294 4.80 2.44 0.38
CA PHE A 294 4.17 2.81 -0.87
C PHE A 294 5.14 2.91 -2.05
N VAL A 295 4.55 2.89 -3.23
CA VAL A 295 5.26 2.87 -4.50
C VAL A 295 5.20 4.25 -5.13
N GLN A 296 6.35 4.81 -5.48
CA GLN A 296 6.42 5.97 -6.38
C GLN A 296 5.85 5.59 -7.74
N ILE A 297 4.94 6.41 -8.31
CA ILE A 297 4.39 6.11 -9.63
C ILE A 297 5.47 6.18 -10.70
N ALA A 298 5.34 5.31 -11.69
CA ALA A 298 6.33 5.12 -12.74
C ALA A 298 6.33 6.24 -13.79
N PRO A 299 7.44 6.46 -14.52
CA PRO A 299 7.47 7.26 -15.73
C PRO A 299 6.40 6.82 -16.74
N PHE A 300 5.75 7.79 -17.36
CA PHE A 300 4.74 7.53 -18.40
C PHE A 300 4.53 8.78 -19.24
N LYS A 301 4.32 8.62 -20.54
CA LYS A 301 4.08 9.71 -21.49
C LYS A 301 2.70 10.32 -21.36
N TYR A 302 2.45 11.06 -20.29
CA TYR A 302 1.18 11.76 -20.05
C TYR A 302 0.94 12.89 -21.03
N ILE A 303 1.98 13.71 -21.29
CA ILE A 303 1.96 14.79 -22.26
C ILE A 303 2.40 14.22 -23.60
N LYS A 304 1.47 14.09 -24.54
CA LYS A 304 1.72 13.49 -25.86
C LYS A 304 2.41 14.46 -26.81
N ASP A 305 1.97 15.72 -26.81
CA ASP A 305 2.58 16.80 -27.60
C ASP A 305 3.68 17.47 -26.75
N THR A 306 4.91 17.27 -27.17
CA THR A 306 6.10 17.81 -26.48
C THR A 306 6.67 19.05 -27.23
N THR A 307 5.98 19.61 -28.20
CA THR A 307 6.46 20.76 -28.98
C THR A 307 6.74 21.97 -28.08
N ASN A 308 5.91 22.17 -27.03
CA ASN A 308 6.07 23.22 -26.03
C ASN A 308 6.31 22.64 -24.61
N TYR A 309 6.97 21.50 -24.54
CA TYR A 309 7.24 20.86 -23.25
C TYR A 309 8.21 21.70 -22.41
N VAL A 310 7.77 22.05 -21.21
CA VAL A 310 8.58 22.77 -20.20
C VAL A 310 8.74 21.83 -18.98
N ALA A 311 9.95 21.36 -18.77
CA ALA A 311 10.26 20.39 -17.69
C ALA A 311 9.85 20.88 -16.31
N ASP A 312 10.00 22.17 -16.02
CA ASP A 312 9.68 22.77 -14.71
C ASP A 312 8.16 22.78 -14.40
N THR A 313 7.33 22.64 -15.41
CA THR A 313 5.86 22.54 -15.26
C THR A 313 5.33 21.13 -15.44
N ASP A 314 6.23 20.13 -15.59
CA ASP A 314 5.80 18.73 -15.71
C ASP A 314 5.18 18.25 -14.38
N PRO A 315 3.89 17.90 -14.40
CA PRO A 315 3.21 17.46 -13.19
C PRO A 315 3.80 16.17 -12.58
N LEU A 316 4.46 15.31 -13.36
CA LEU A 316 4.94 14.03 -12.85
C LEU A 316 6.15 14.17 -11.91
N PRO A 317 7.25 14.87 -12.27
CA PRO A 317 8.34 15.12 -11.32
C PRO A 317 7.90 15.90 -10.07
N LEU A 318 7.00 16.87 -10.23
CA LEU A 318 6.40 17.59 -9.10
C LEU A 318 5.60 16.65 -8.19
N PHE A 319 4.91 15.67 -8.76
CA PHE A 319 4.18 14.65 -8.02
C PHE A 319 5.12 13.68 -7.28
N TRP A 320 6.23 13.27 -7.90
CA TRP A 320 7.26 12.46 -7.24
C TRP A 320 7.81 13.14 -5.99
N LEU A 321 8.02 14.47 -6.03
CA LEU A 321 8.39 15.22 -4.82
C LEU A 321 7.34 15.15 -3.72
N GLN A 322 6.05 15.15 -4.06
CA GLN A 322 4.99 14.99 -3.07
C GLN A 322 5.05 13.60 -2.44
N GLN A 323 5.31 12.55 -3.24
CA GLN A 323 5.49 11.20 -2.73
C GLN A 323 6.73 11.11 -1.82
N SER A 324 7.89 11.64 -2.24
CA SER A 324 9.10 11.69 -1.40
C SER A 324 8.89 12.48 -0.10
N ARG A 325 8.17 13.61 -0.15
CA ARG A 325 7.80 14.39 1.05
C ARG A 325 6.92 13.58 2.00
N ALA A 326 5.96 12.81 1.49
CA ALA A 326 5.11 11.94 2.29
C ALA A 326 5.95 10.89 3.04
N ALA A 327 6.90 10.23 2.35
CA ALA A 327 7.79 9.25 2.98
C ALA A 327 8.63 9.82 4.12
N ARG A 328 9.15 11.04 3.95
CA ARG A 328 9.99 11.69 4.96
C ARG A 328 9.21 12.28 6.15
N ARG A 329 7.96 12.72 5.94
CA ARG A 329 7.16 13.43 6.96
C ARG A 329 6.26 12.54 7.78
N ILE A 330 5.77 11.45 7.22
CA ILE A 330 4.83 10.56 7.90
C ILE A 330 5.63 9.47 8.61
N LYS A 331 5.54 9.41 9.93
CA LYS A 331 6.26 8.43 10.74
C LYS A 331 5.92 7.00 10.31
N ASN A 332 6.91 6.12 10.30
CA ASN A 332 6.78 4.69 9.97
C ASN A 332 6.13 4.47 8.59
N THR A 333 6.60 5.24 7.61
CA THR A 333 6.31 5.05 6.18
C THR A 333 7.61 4.95 5.40
N GLY A 334 7.55 4.32 4.26
CA GLY A 334 8.68 4.24 3.33
C GLY A 334 8.17 4.17 1.88
N MET A 335 9.03 4.55 0.95
CA MET A 335 8.71 4.60 -0.48
C MET A 335 9.74 3.81 -1.28
N ILE A 336 9.29 3.07 -2.27
CA ILE A 336 10.18 2.49 -3.29
C ILE A 336 10.08 3.27 -4.59
N VAL A 337 11.21 3.37 -5.30
CA VAL A 337 11.35 4.04 -6.60
C VAL A 337 11.12 3.03 -7.73
N THR A 338 10.50 3.47 -8.84
CA THR A 338 10.17 2.63 -10.00
C THR A 338 10.58 3.23 -11.33
N THR A 339 11.43 4.25 -11.35
CA THR A 339 11.87 4.92 -12.58
C THR A 339 12.60 4.01 -13.56
N ASP A 340 13.15 2.90 -13.11
CA ASP A 340 13.89 1.91 -13.88
C ASP A 340 13.08 0.67 -14.28
N LEU A 341 11.79 0.61 -13.95
CA LEU A 341 10.94 -0.59 -14.12
C LEU A 341 9.99 -0.50 -15.32
N VAL A 342 10.12 0.53 -16.16
CA VAL A 342 9.23 0.77 -17.29
C VAL A 342 9.81 0.19 -18.56
N ASP A 343 9.11 -0.74 -19.18
CA ASP A 343 9.44 -1.36 -20.47
C ASP A 343 8.79 -0.65 -21.68
N ASP A 344 7.68 0.06 -21.44
CA ASP A 344 6.94 0.82 -22.46
C ASP A 344 6.39 2.10 -21.85
N LEU A 345 6.97 3.25 -22.19
CA LEU A 345 6.56 4.56 -21.69
C LEU A 345 5.14 4.99 -22.18
N ASN A 346 4.49 4.22 -23.03
CA ASN A 346 3.10 4.40 -23.43
C ASN A 346 2.13 3.47 -22.69
N ASP A 347 2.64 2.56 -21.85
CA ASP A 347 1.84 1.74 -20.92
C ASP A 347 2.03 2.24 -19.49
N ILE A 348 0.96 2.75 -18.89
CA ILE A 348 0.94 3.26 -17.51
C ILE A 348 1.13 2.15 -16.45
N HIS A 349 1.14 0.89 -16.89
CA HIS A 349 1.21 -0.29 -16.03
C HIS A 349 2.52 -1.06 -16.22
N PRO A 350 3.63 -0.66 -15.58
CA PRO A 350 4.89 -1.41 -15.67
C PRO A 350 4.68 -2.89 -15.37
N ARG A 351 5.31 -3.73 -16.19
CA ARG A 351 5.13 -5.19 -16.12
C ARG A 351 5.98 -5.84 -15.04
N ASP A 352 7.04 -5.18 -14.59
CA ASP A 352 7.95 -5.69 -13.55
C ASP A 352 7.36 -5.55 -12.14
N LYS A 353 6.32 -6.32 -11.85
CA LYS A 353 5.72 -6.37 -10.51
C LYS A 353 6.53 -7.23 -9.53
N ALA A 354 7.40 -8.09 -10.04
CA ALA A 354 8.31 -8.88 -9.21
C ALA A 354 9.32 -7.96 -8.49
N THR A 355 9.97 -7.04 -9.21
CA THR A 355 10.87 -6.05 -8.60
C THR A 355 10.13 -5.08 -7.68
N VAL A 356 8.89 -4.69 -8.02
CA VAL A 356 8.05 -3.87 -7.11
C VAL A 356 7.83 -4.60 -5.79
N GLY A 357 7.38 -5.87 -5.83
CA GLY A 357 7.16 -6.69 -4.63
C GLY A 357 8.45 -6.92 -3.84
N HIS A 358 9.55 -7.20 -4.52
CA HIS A 358 10.88 -7.36 -3.92
C HIS A 358 11.33 -6.09 -3.16
N ARG A 359 11.27 -4.91 -3.78
CA ARG A 359 11.66 -3.65 -3.12
C ARG A 359 10.78 -3.31 -1.93
N LEU A 360 9.46 -3.54 -2.02
CA LEU A 360 8.57 -3.39 -0.87
C LEU A 360 8.93 -4.37 0.26
N ALA A 361 9.32 -5.60 -0.09
CA ALA A 361 9.74 -6.59 0.89
C ALA A 361 11.09 -6.23 1.54
N LEU A 362 12.07 -5.73 0.77
CA LEU A 362 13.32 -5.21 1.34
C LEU A 362 13.05 -4.12 2.38
N LEU A 363 12.16 -3.17 2.05
CA LEU A 363 11.76 -2.11 2.95
C LEU A 363 11.11 -2.65 4.23
N ALA A 364 10.22 -3.64 4.12
CA ALA A 364 9.62 -4.29 5.27
C ALA A 364 10.63 -5.11 6.08
N LEU A 365 11.52 -5.86 5.43
CA LEU A 365 12.56 -6.66 6.09
C LEU A 365 13.48 -5.78 6.93
N ASP A 366 13.92 -4.65 6.41
CA ASP A 366 14.75 -3.68 7.12
C ASP A 366 13.97 -2.98 8.24
N GLU A 367 12.99 -2.18 7.89
CA GLU A 367 12.32 -1.23 8.78
C GLU A 367 11.33 -1.89 9.77
N THR A 368 10.66 -2.98 9.36
CA THR A 368 9.68 -3.66 10.23
C THR A 368 10.28 -4.84 10.97
N TYR A 369 11.12 -5.63 10.29
CA TYR A 369 11.62 -6.88 10.83
C TYR A 369 13.08 -6.80 11.32
N GLY A 370 13.75 -5.65 11.16
CA GLY A 370 15.10 -5.40 11.66
C GLY A 370 16.16 -6.29 10.99
N LYS A 371 15.94 -6.67 9.74
CA LYS A 371 16.95 -7.37 8.93
C LYS A 371 17.89 -6.32 8.32
N GLU A 372 19.19 -6.54 8.44
CA GLU A 372 20.21 -5.65 7.88
C GLU A 372 20.33 -5.81 6.36
N VAL A 373 19.27 -5.47 5.62
CA VAL A 373 19.23 -5.51 4.14
C VAL A 373 19.19 -4.10 3.57
N PRO A 374 19.73 -3.86 2.36
CA PRO A 374 19.57 -2.57 1.69
C PRO A 374 18.11 -2.38 1.27
N SER A 375 17.47 -1.31 1.73
CA SER A 375 16.03 -1.06 1.51
C SER A 375 15.73 0.22 0.75
N ALA A 376 16.70 1.17 0.69
CA ALA A 376 16.58 2.45 0.03
C ALA A 376 17.69 2.66 -1.01
N GLY A 377 17.36 3.32 -2.12
CA GLY A 377 18.32 3.81 -3.11
C GLY A 377 18.88 5.19 -2.72
N PRO A 378 19.89 5.70 -3.48
CA PRO A 378 20.48 7.00 -3.20
C PRO A 378 19.45 8.11 -3.12
N ALA A 379 19.47 8.88 -2.05
CA ALA A 379 18.64 10.06 -1.86
C ALA A 379 19.53 11.30 -1.74
N PHE A 380 19.16 12.38 -2.44
CA PHE A 380 19.89 13.62 -2.40
C PHE A 380 19.86 14.23 -0.98
N GLU A 381 21.04 14.56 -0.46
CA GLU A 381 21.22 15.15 0.85
C GLU A 381 21.65 16.63 0.76
N LYS A 382 22.70 16.92 0.00
CA LYS A 382 23.33 18.25 0.03
C LYS A 382 23.94 18.64 -1.33
N LEU A 383 23.80 19.97 -1.62
CA LEU A 383 24.49 20.62 -2.74
C LEU A 383 25.63 21.49 -2.21
N LYS A 384 26.80 21.39 -2.83
CA LYS A 384 27.93 22.33 -2.70
C LYS A 384 28.33 22.84 -4.06
N ILE A 385 28.70 24.12 -4.17
CA ILE A 385 29.24 24.69 -5.42
C ILE A 385 30.76 24.79 -5.30
N ALA A 386 31.46 24.22 -6.27
CA ALA A 386 32.92 24.21 -6.37
C ALA A 386 33.36 24.72 -7.75
N GLY A 387 33.60 26.03 -7.86
CA GLY A 387 33.90 26.69 -9.12
C GLY A 387 32.73 26.60 -10.10
N ASN A 388 32.95 25.94 -11.23
CA ASN A 388 31.94 25.71 -12.27
C ASN A 388 31.19 24.36 -12.13
N LYS A 389 31.32 23.70 -10.97
CA LYS A 389 30.70 22.42 -10.71
C LYS A 389 29.70 22.49 -9.56
N ALA A 390 28.59 21.80 -9.68
CA ALA A 390 27.69 21.44 -8.60
C ALA A 390 28.08 20.07 -8.04
N VAL A 391 28.40 19.98 -6.78
CA VAL A 391 28.79 18.75 -6.08
C VAL A 391 27.62 18.30 -5.23
N LEU A 392 27.09 17.13 -5.53
CA LEU A 392 25.92 16.53 -4.89
C LEU A 392 26.36 15.41 -3.95
N GLU A 393 25.93 15.46 -2.70
CA GLU A 393 26.13 14.42 -1.71
C GLU A 393 24.81 13.61 -1.55
N PHE A 394 24.93 12.30 -1.37
CA PHE A 394 23.81 11.37 -1.28
C PHE A 394 23.91 10.50 -0.03
N GLU A 395 22.78 10.25 0.59
CA GLU A 395 22.57 9.20 1.60
C GLU A 395 22.11 7.88 0.95
N HIS A 396 22.03 6.79 1.72
CA HIS A 396 21.63 5.44 1.28
C HIS A 396 22.47 4.85 0.12
N THR A 397 23.75 5.15 0.12
CA THR A 397 24.71 4.76 -0.92
C THR A 397 25.40 3.42 -0.64
N ARG A 398 24.73 2.47 0.00
CA ARG A 398 25.31 1.16 0.37
C ARG A 398 26.02 0.50 -0.81
N GLY A 399 27.31 0.22 -0.62
CA GLY A 399 28.18 -0.28 -1.70
C GLY A 399 28.75 0.80 -2.63
N GLY A 400 28.45 2.09 -2.37
CA GLY A 400 28.84 3.25 -3.20
C GLY A 400 27.83 3.54 -4.32
N LEU A 401 27.93 4.73 -4.90
CA LEU A 401 27.17 5.09 -6.10
C LEU A 401 27.71 4.36 -7.33
N VAL A 402 26.82 3.93 -8.21
CA VAL A 402 27.18 3.25 -9.45
C VAL A 402 26.30 3.72 -10.62
N SER A 403 26.82 3.65 -11.83
CA SER A 403 26.02 3.66 -13.05
C SER A 403 25.58 2.21 -13.33
N LYS A 404 24.27 1.95 -13.36
CA LYS A 404 23.70 0.59 -13.54
C LYS A 404 24.20 -0.13 -14.79
N ASP A 405 24.39 0.61 -15.86
CA ASP A 405 24.77 0.12 -17.19
C ASP A 405 26.24 0.40 -17.56
N GLY A 406 27.00 1.01 -16.63
CA GLY A 406 28.39 1.41 -16.85
C GLY A 406 28.55 2.58 -17.82
N GLN A 407 27.47 3.18 -18.30
CA GLN A 407 27.48 4.35 -19.18
C GLN A 407 27.55 5.66 -18.37
N PRO A 408 27.84 6.80 -18.99
CA PRO A 408 27.73 8.10 -18.34
C PRO A 408 26.36 8.29 -17.67
N LEU A 409 26.33 8.99 -16.52
CA LEU A 409 25.09 9.26 -15.81
C LEU A 409 24.15 10.11 -16.68
N THR A 410 22.87 9.81 -16.62
CA THR A 410 21.83 10.43 -17.43
C THR A 410 20.83 11.22 -16.60
N TRP A 411 20.02 12.06 -17.28
CA TRP A 411 18.91 12.81 -16.68
C TRP A 411 19.31 13.84 -15.64
N PHE A 412 20.51 14.42 -15.74
CA PHE A 412 20.92 15.59 -14.99
C PHE A 412 20.77 16.86 -15.83
N THR A 413 20.25 17.90 -15.20
CA THR A 413 20.27 19.26 -15.75
C THR A 413 20.78 20.23 -14.68
N VAL A 414 21.41 21.32 -15.11
CA VAL A 414 22.00 22.35 -14.23
C VAL A 414 21.59 23.72 -14.69
N ALA A 415 21.38 24.64 -13.75
CA ALA A 415 21.08 26.05 -14.03
C ALA A 415 22.03 26.97 -13.32
N GLY A 416 22.33 28.11 -13.97
CA GLY A 416 22.95 29.30 -13.36
C GLY A 416 21.91 30.23 -12.70
N ALA A 417 22.34 31.45 -12.37
CA ALA A 417 21.49 32.44 -11.73
C ALA A 417 20.27 32.88 -12.59
N ASP A 418 20.31 32.63 -13.89
CA ASP A 418 19.20 32.90 -14.82
C ASP A 418 18.04 31.90 -14.69
N GLY A 419 18.23 30.83 -13.91
CA GLY A 419 17.22 29.78 -13.67
C GLY A 419 16.93 28.89 -14.88
N LYS A 420 17.73 28.97 -15.97
CA LYS A 420 17.53 28.15 -17.16
C LYS A 420 18.29 26.83 -17.02
N PHE A 421 17.55 25.73 -16.92
CA PHE A 421 18.11 24.39 -16.85
C PHE A 421 18.57 23.90 -18.23
N VAL A 422 19.81 23.46 -18.32
CA VAL A 422 20.40 22.83 -19.50
C VAL A 422 20.90 21.42 -19.19
N PRO A 423 20.96 20.50 -20.17
CA PRO A 423 21.56 19.18 -19.98
C PRO A 423 22.99 19.30 -19.42
N ALA A 424 23.31 18.43 -18.47
CA ALA A 424 24.59 18.47 -17.77
C ALA A 424 25.31 17.13 -17.83
N GLU A 425 26.64 17.18 -17.85
CA GLU A 425 27.49 16.02 -17.56
C GLU A 425 27.49 15.78 -16.05
N ALA A 426 27.37 14.50 -15.66
CA ALA A 426 27.43 14.08 -14.28
C ALA A 426 28.43 12.91 -14.12
N LYS A 427 29.27 12.97 -13.08
CA LYS A 427 30.34 12.00 -12.81
C LYS A 427 30.35 11.61 -11.35
N ILE A 428 30.37 10.31 -11.07
CA ILE A 428 30.61 9.79 -9.72
C ILE A 428 32.09 10.05 -9.39
N VAL A 429 32.36 10.79 -8.34
CA VAL A 429 33.72 11.17 -7.89
C VAL A 429 34.07 10.62 -6.52
N GLY A 430 33.13 9.94 -5.87
CA GLY A 430 33.29 9.30 -4.56
C GLY A 430 32.20 8.28 -4.32
N LYS A 431 32.22 7.62 -3.16
CA LYS A 431 31.19 6.64 -2.80
C LYS A 431 29.78 7.23 -2.67
N GLU A 432 29.72 8.51 -2.35
CA GLU A 432 28.49 9.23 -1.98
C GLU A 432 28.33 10.55 -2.77
N THR A 433 29.19 10.78 -3.80
CA THR A 433 29.32 12.09 -4.41
C THR A 433 29.25 12.03 -5.92
N VAL A 434 28.44 12.93 -6.52
CA VAL A 434 28.34 13.19 -7.95
C VAL A 434 28.71 14.64 -8.24
N GLU A 435 29.60 14.89 -9.17
CA GLU A 435 29.84 16.19 -9.75
C GLU A 435 28.99 16.39 -11.01
N VAL A 436 28.33 17.57 -11.10
CA VAL A 436 27.47 17.95 -12.23
C VAL A 436 27.96 19.29 -12.80
N SER A 437 28.09 19.38 -14.11
CA SER A 437 28.50 20.60 -14.81
C SER A 437 27.98 20.68 -16.23
N ALA A 438 27.92 21.88 -16.79
CA ALA A 438 27.68 22.12 -18.21
C ALA A 438 28.59 23.27 -18.69
N ALA A 439 29.14 23.17 -19.89
CA ALA A 439 30.05 24.16 -20.45
C ALA A 439 29.41 25.56 -20.57
N SER A 440 28.09 25.63 -20.74
CA SER A 440 27.32 26.86 -20.84
C SER A 440 26.96 27.49 -19.49
N VAL A 441 27.29 26.84 -18.34
CA VAL A 441 26.94 27.31 -16.98
C VAL A 441 28.22 27.45 -16.16
N GLU A 442 28.81 28.64 -16.18
CA GLU A 442 30.06 28.91 -15.43
C GLU A 442 29.87 28.91 -13.92
N LYS A 443 28.67 29.29 -13.45
CA LYS A 443 28.33 29.38 -12.02
C LYS A 443 27.01 28.66 -11.77
N PRO A 444 27.05 27.32 -11.54
CA PRO A 444 25.85 26.56 -11.24
C PRO A 444 25.25 27.01 -9.89
N VAL A 445 23.92 27.03 -9.79
CA VAL A 445 23.18 27.32 -8.55
C VAL A 445 22.17 26.25 -8.22
N ALA A 446 21.70 25.49 -9.22
CA ALA A 446 20.69 24.47 -9.04
C ALA A 446 20.90 23.27 -9.97
N VAL A 447 20.46 22.12 -9.53
CA VAL A 447 20.50 20.84 -10.28
C VAL A 447 19.14 20.16 -10.17
N HIS A 448 18.66 19.62 -11.29
CA HIS A 448 17.56 18.66 -11.33
C HIS A 448 18.07 17.28 -11.75
N PHE A 449 17.52 16.25 -11.15
CA PHE A 449 17.76 14.85 -11.51
C PHE A 449 16.45 14.13 -11.80
N ALA A 450 16.39 13.43 -12.94
CA ALA A 450 15.20 12.73 -13.42
C ALA A 450 13.95 13.66 -13.52
N TRP A 451 14.14 14.94 -13.84
CA TRP A 451 13.09 15.95 -13.88
C TRP A 451 12.35 15.95 -15.21
N HIS A 452 11.71 14.83 -15.55
CA HIS A 452 11.00 14.64 -16.81
C HIS A 452 10.07 13.42 -16.71
N GLN A 453 8.86 13.49 -17.33
CA GLN A 453 7.90 12.38 -17.29
C GLN A 453 8.39 11.06 -17.91
N LEU A 454 9.42 11.09 -18.72
CA LEU A 454 10.00 9.92 -19.38
C LEU A 454 11.34 9.49 -18.76
N ALA A 455 11.73 10.06 -17.63
CA ALA A 455 13.04 9.82 -17.04
C ALA A 455 13.22 8.38 -16.58
N GLN A 456 14.23 7.72 -17.12
CA GLN A 456 14.72 6.39 -16.75
C GLN A 456 16.22 6.49 -16.43
N PRO A 457 16.60 7.04 -15.28
CA PRO A 457 17.97 7.30 -14.92
C PRO A 457 18.74 6.02 -14.56
N ASN A 458 20.07 6.08 -14.73
CA ASN A 458 20.99 4.98 -14.45
C ASN A 458 21.84 5.17 -13.18
N LEU A 459 21.54 6.16 -12.32
CA LEU A 459 22.20 6.33 -11.03
C LEU A 459 21.60 5.38 -9.99
N PHE A 460 22.44 4.52 -9.41
CA PHE A 460 22.06 3.49 -8.43
C PHE A 460 23.06 3.45 -7.27
N ASN A 461 22.74 2.73 -6.22
CA ASN A 461 23.75 2.29 -5.26
C ASN A 461 24.29 0.90 -5.60
N GLY A 462 25.39 0.50 -4.94
CA GLY A 462 26.01 -0.82 -5.14
C GLY A 462 25.12 -2.00 -4.73
N ALA A 463 23.99 -1.75 -4.07
CA ALA A 463 22.97 -2.76 -3.77
C ALA A 463 21.91 -2.92 -4.87
N GLY A 464 22.01 -2.15 -5.98
CA GLY A 464 21.11 -2.24 -7.12
C GLY A 464 19.78 -1.50 -6.97
N LEU A 465 19.70 -0.53 -6.04
CA LEU A 465 18.52 0.30 -5.85
C LEU A 465 18.70 1.66 -6.53
N PRO A 466 17.69 2.17 -7.28
CA PRO A 466 17.76 3.41 -8.05
C PRO A 466 17.70 4.65 -7.16
N ALA A 467 18.33 5.74 -7.62
CA ALA A 467 18.24 7.02 -6.96
C ALA A 467 16.85 7.66 -7.11
N GLU A 468 16.40 8.35 -6.05
CA GLU A 468 15.16 9.16 -6.10
C GLU A 468 15.32 10.37 -7.04
N PRO A 469 14.30 10.72 -7.84
CA PRO A 469 14.22 12.01 -8.53
C PRO A 469 14.25 13.18 -7.52
N PHE A 470 15.00 14.23 -7.84
CA PHE A 470 15.09 15.41 -6.98
C PHE A 470 15.33 16.70 -7.75
N ARG A 471 15.12 17.83 -7.05
CA ARG A 471 15.55 19.16 -7.42
C ARG A 471 16.23 19.84 -6.22
N THR A 472 17.17 20.74 -6.47
CA THR A 472 17.92 21.45 -5.42
C THR A 472 17.48 22.90 -5.23
N ASP A 473 16.70 23.45 -6.16
CA ASP A 473 16.06 24.76 -6.07
C ASP A 473 14.73 24.69 -5.31
N LYS A 474 14.18 25.85 -4.92
CA LYS A 474 12.96 25.97 -4.11
C LYS A 474 11.69 25.82 -4.93
#